data_3f8179927a3359f96ae74b767ba4a9ca
#
_entry.id   3f8179927a3359f96ae74b767ba4a9ca
#
_cell.length_a   1.000
_cell.length_b   1.000
_cell.length_c   1.000
_cell.angle_alpha   90.00
_cell.angle_beta   90.00
_cell.angle_gamma   90.00
#
_symmetry.space_group_name_H-M   'P 1'
#
loop_
_entity.id
_entity.type
_entity.pdbx_description
1 polymer ?
#
loop_
_entity_poly.entity_id
_entity_poly.type
_entity_poly.pdbx_seq_one_letter_code
_entity_poly.pdbx_strand_id
1 'polypeptide(L)'
;ELLLELDPEDHLEGSELLAFDYLAMDEQELFDEVINDVSDKAASREVLLLWSAYRRDGSLPEGELKRFRTRFAPYFAEFTADSHPADAAYLQDIESEHPSLAAQARELWLQTENLWVLWPGFIEALKARRVEA
;
A
#
# COMPACT_ATOMS: atom_id res chain seq x y z
N GLU A 1 -6.73 -5.46 17.81
CA GLU A 1 -5.94 -5.40 19.03
C GLU A 1 -4.96 -6.51 19.15
N LEU A 2 -5.45 -7.73 18.97
CA LEU A 2 -4.54 -8.87 19.05
C LEU A 2 -3.45 -8.78 18.00
N LEU A 3 -3.76 -8.16 16.87
CA LEU A 3 -2.79 -7.99 15.80
C LEU A 3 -1.60 -7.17 16.26
N LEU A 4 -1.83 -6.20 17.13
CA LEU A 4 -0.75 -5.37 17.62
C LEU A 4 0.22 -6.15 18.51
N GLU A 5 -0.25 -7.23 19.12
CA GLU A 5 0.57 -8.01 20.03
C GLU A 5 1.13 -9.27 19.42
N LEU A 6 0.43 -9.82 18.44
CA LEU A 6 0.75 -11.15 17.94
C LEU A 6 1.90 -11.19 16.95
N ASP A 7 2.22 -10.07 16.30
CA ASP A 7 3.23 -10.11 15.26
C ASP A 7 4.14 -8.90 15.34
N PRO A 8 5.10 -8.93 16.26
CA PRO A 8 6.04 -7.80 16.37
C PRO A 8 6.93 -7.65 15.14
N GLU A 9 7.00 -8.67 14.30
CA GLU A 9 7.79 -8.59 13.08
C GLU A 9 6.98 -8.13 11.88
N ASP A 10 5.68 -7.93 12.06
CA ASP A 10 4.85 -7.38 11.02
C ASP A 10 5.23 -5.93 10.80
N HIS A 11 5.51 -5.57 9.55
CA HIS A 11 5.95 -4.22 9.22
C HIS A 11 4.79 -3.27 9.04
N LEU A 12 3.56 -3.76 9.08
CA LEU A 12 2.37 -2.91 9.09
C LEU A 12 1.91 -2.72 10.53
N GLU A 13 1.68 -1.47 10.89
CA GLU A 13 1.14 -1.17 12.20
C GLU A 13 -0.34 -1.50 12.27
N GLY A 14 -0.87 -1.61 13.50
CA GLY A 14 -2.26 -1.94 13.68
C GLY A 14 -3.22 -0.99 12.99
N SER A 15 -2.91 0.31 13.02
CA SER A 15 -3.74 1.31 12.34
C SER A 15 -3.80 1.07 10.84
N GLU A 16 -2.67 0.70 10.24
CA GLU A 16 -2.61 0.42 8.81
C GLU A 16 -3.45 -0.80 8.47
N LEU A 17 -3.32 -1.86 9.27
CA LEU A 17 -4.09 -3.08 9.03
C LEU A 17 -5.58 -2.82 9.15
N LEU A 18 -5.98 -2.06 10.16
CA LEU A 18 -7.39 -1.71 10.34
C LEU A 18 -7.90 -0.88 9.17
N ALA A 19 -7.09 0.06 8.69
CA ALA A 19 -7.50 0.89 7.56
C ALA A 19 -7.74 0.05 6.31
N PHE A 20 -6.84 -0.90 6.03
CA PHE A 20 -7.04 -1.80 4.90
C PHE A 20 -8.30 -2.65 5.08
N ASP A 21 -8.52 -3.17 6.29
CA ASP A 21 -9.69 -3.98 6.56
C ASP A 21 -10.98 -3.18 6.40
N TYR A 22 -11.00 -1.96 6.91
CA TYR A 22 -12.21 -1.13 6.82
C TYR A 22 -12.55 -0.80 5.37
N LEU A 23 -11.54 -0.48 4.56
CA LEU A 23 -11.80 -0.22 3.15
C LEU A 23 -12.29 -1.48 2.44
N ALA A 24 -11.69 -2.63 2.77
CA ALA A 24 -12.10 -3.89 2.16
C ALA A 24 -13.56 -4.22 2.49
N MET A 25 -14.01 -3.84 3.70
CA MET A 25 -15.37 -4.09 4.15
C MET A 25 -16.33 -2.96 3.81
N ASP A 26 -15.85 -1.91 3.13
CA ASP A 26 -16.66 -0.75 2.77
C ASP A 26 -17.16 0.03 3.99
N GLU A 27 -16.32 0.09 5.03
CA GLU A 27 -16.64 0.82 6.25
C GLU A 27 -15.94 2.18 6.22
N GLN A 28 -16.45 3.08 5.41
CA GLN A 28 -15.78 4.36 5.15
C GLN A 28 -15.65 5.21 6.41
N GLU A 29 -16.66 5.22 7.26
CA GLU A 29 -16.58 6.05 8.47
C GLU A 29 -15.49 5.57 9.41
N LEU A 30 -15.39 4.26 9.59
CA LEU A 30 -14.35 3.69 10.43
C LEU A 30 -12.97 3.91 9.82
N PHE A 31 -12.89 3.81 8.49
CA PHE A 31 -11.64 4.10 7.81
C PHE A 31 -11.22 5.55 8.05
N ASP A 32 -12.17 6.48 7.93
CA ASP A 32 -11.85 7.90 8.10
C ASP A 32 -11.34 8.19 9.52
N GLU A 33 -11.81 7.43 10.49
CA GLU A 33 -11.33 7.61 11.86
C GLU A 33 -9.91 7.09 12.05
N VAL A 34 -9.60 5.93 11.46
CA VAL A 34 -8.33 5.28 11.72
C VAL A 34 -7.21 5.82 10.82
N ILE A 35 -7.54 6.36 9.65
CA ILE A 35 -6.51 6.82 8.74
C ILE A 35 -5.65 7.93 9.34
N ASN A 36 -6.22 8.69 10.26
CA ASN A 36 -5.47 9.77 10.91
C ASN A 36 -4.40 9.24 11.85
N ASP A 37 -4.50 7.98 12.26
CA ASP A 37 -3.49 7.35 13.10
C ASP A 37 -2.35 6.74 12.31
N VAL A 38 -2.48 6.67 10.99
CA VAL A 38 -1.42 6.14 10.13
C VAL A 38 -0.44 7.27 9.86
N SER A 39 0.85 6.99 10.06
CA SER A 39 1.89 8.00 9.88
C SER A 39 1.89 8.55 8.46
N ASP A 40 2.02 9.88 8.32
CA ASP A 40 2.11 10.50 7.01
C ASP A 40 3.45 10.22 6.33
N LYS A 41 4.36 9.58 7.04
CA LYS A 41 5.63 9.13 6.48
C LYS A 41 5.54 7.72 5.91
N ALA A 42 4.43 7.04 6.13
CA ALA A 42 4.24 5.67 5.64
C ALA A 42 3.68 5.69 4.23
N ALA A 43 4.31 4.91 3.34
CA ALA A 43 3.80 4.78 1.97
C ALA A 43 2.41 4.17 1.94
N SER A 44 2.10 3.29 2.89
CA SER A 44 0.79 2.67 2.99
C SER A 44 -0.32 3.70 3.13
N ARG A 45 -0.05 4.82 3.80
CA ARG A 45 -1.05 5.87 3.95
C ARG A 45 -1.41 6.46 2.60
N GLU A 46 -0.41 6.69 1.74
CA GLU A 46 -0.68 7.22 0.41
C GLU A 46 -1.48 6.23 -0.43
N VAL A 47 -1.13 4.94 -0.34
CA VAL A 47 -1.89 3.90 -1.04
C VAL A 47 -3.33 3.89 -0.57
N LEU A 48 -3.54 3.97 0.75
CA LEU A 48 -4.88 3.96 1.32
C LEU A 48 -5.69 5.17 0.88
N LEU A 49 -5.07 6.34 0.88
CA LEU A 49 -5.76 7.56 0.46
C LEU A 49 -6.12 7.51 -1.01
N LEU A 50 -5.22 7.00 -1.84
CA LEU A 50 -5.50 6.84 -3.27
C LEU A 50 -6.63 5.84 -3.50
N TRP A 51 -6.60 4.73 -2.80
CA TRP A 51 -7.64 3.70 -2.92
C TRP A 51 -8.99 4.25 -2.47
N SER A 52 -9.02 4.94 -1.34
CA SER A 52 -10.25 5.54 -0.83
C SER A 52 -10.84 6.54 -1.83
N ALA A 53 -9.99 7.40 -2.39
CA ALA A 53 -10.44 8.39 -3.37
C ALA A 53 -10.92 7.72 -4.64
N TYR A 54 -10.24 6.67 -5.09
CA TYR A 54 -10.64 5.95 -6.28
C TYR A 54 -12.02 5.31 -6.09
N ARG A 55 -12.26 4.72 -4.92
CA ARG A 55 -13.55 4.10 -4.64
C ARG A 55 -14.66 5.14 -4.63
N ARG A 56 -14.37 6.33 -4.12
CA ARG A 56 -15.37 7.38 -3.99
C ARG A 56 -15.65 8.08 -5.32
N ASP A 57 -14.57 8.38 -6.07
CA ASP A 57 -14.66 9.25 -7.24
C ASP A 57 -14.48 8.53 -8.57
N GLY A 58 -14.04 7.29 -8.54
CA GLY A 58 -13.77 6.53 -9.77
C GLY A 58 -12.50 6.95 -10.48
N SER A 59 -11.69 7.81 -9.87
CA SER A 59 -10.45 8.27 -10.48
C SER A 59 -9.44 8.57 -9.39
N LEU A 60 -8.17 8.68 -9.78
CA LEU A 60 -7.08 8.96 -8.84
C LEU A 60 -6.87 10.46 -8.72
N PRO A 61 -6.76 10.98 -7.48
CA PRO A 61 -6.48 12.41 -7.29
C PRO A 61 -5.04 12.73 -7.70
N GLU A 62 -4.87 13.76 -8.53
CA GLU A 62 -3.56 14.06 -9.13
C GLU A 62 -2.51 14.45 -8.10
N GLY A 63 -2.90 15.23 -7.10
CA GLY A 63 -1.94 15.69 -6.09
C GLY A 63 -1.37 14.54 -5.28
N GLU A 64 -2.24 13.66 -4.81
CA GLU A 64 -1.80 12.51 -4.03
C GLU A 64 -1.03 11.52 -4.90
N LEU A 65 -1.47 11.35 -6.14
CA LEU A 65 -0.77 10.45 -7.06
C LEU A 65 0.65 10.95 -7.34
N LYS A 66 0.79 12.24 -7.56
CA LYS A 66 2.11 12.82 -7.81
C LYS A 66 3.02 12.63 -6.61
N ARG A 67 2.48 12.83 -5.40
CA ARG A 67 3.25 12.63 -4.18
C ARG A 67 3.69 11.17 -4.05
N PHE A 68 2.80 10.23 -4.35
CA PHE A 68 3.14 8.81 -4.28
C PHE A 68 4.24 8.48 -5.28
N ARG A 69 4.15 9.00 -6.49
CA ARG A 69 5.12 8.71 -7.54
C ARG A 69 6.49 9.32 -7.26
N THR A 70 6.55 10.45 -6.59
CA THR A 70 7.82 11.13 -6.34
C THR A 70 8.40 10.78 -4.99
N ARG A 71 7.59 10.86 -3.94
CA ARG A 71 8.07 10.63 -2.59
C ARG A 71 8.24 9.15 -2.27
N PHE A 72 7.39 8.33 -2.86
CA PHE A 72 7.40 6.89 -2.61
C PHE A 72 7.59 6.13 -3.92
N ALA A 73 8.56 6.58 -4.73
CA ALA A 73 8.80 6.00 -6.04
C ALA A 73 8.98 4.48 -6.05
N PRO A 74 9.74 3.87 -5.10
CA PRO A 74 9.85 2.41 -5.09
C PRO A 74 8.50 1.71 -4.89
N TYR A 75 7.61 2.31 -4.12
CA TYR A 75 6.28 1.74 -3.89
C TYR A 75 5.41 1.88 -5.12
N PHE A 76 5.48 3.03 -5.79
CA PHE A 76 4.75 3.19 -7.03
C PHE A 76 5.23 2.19 -8.08
N ALA A 77 6.53 2.00 -8.18
CA ALA A 77 7.10 1.05 -9.14
C ALA A 77 6.62 -0.37 -8.85
N GLU A 78 6.59 -0.75 -7.56
CA GLU A 78 6.16 -2.09 -7.21
C GLU A 78 4.68 -2.30 -7.49
N PHE A 79 3.84 -1.33 -7.12
CA PHE A 79 2.40 -1.46 -7.29
C PHE A 79 1.98 -1.44 -8.76
N THR A 80 2.85 -0.95 -9.65
CA THR A 80 2.57 -0.95 -11.08
C THR A 80 3.37 -1.99 -11.85
N ALA A 81 4.13 -2.83 -11.15
CA ALA A 81 4.91 -3.89 -11.79
C ALA A 81 4.00 -5.02 -12.24
N ASP A 82 4.46 -5.77 -13.24
CA ASP A 82 3.67 -6.87 -13.77
C ASP A 82 3.85 -8.16 -12.98
N SER A 83 4.89 -8.23 -12.15
CA SER A 83 5.12 -9.41 -11.32
C SER A 83 5.78 -8.99 -10.02
N HIS A 84 5.63 -9.82 -9.00
CA HIS A 84 6.12 -9.53 -7.66
C HIS A 84 6.73 -10.79 -7.05
N PRO A 85 7.85 -11.27 -7.61
CA PRO A 85 8.41 -12.56 -7.13
C PRO A 85 8.98 -12.45 -5.73
N ALA A 86 8.62 -13.42 -4.90
CA ALA A 86 9.21 -13.57 -3.57
C ALA A 86 10.38 -14.53 -3.68
N ASP A 87 11.38 -14.14 -4.47
CA ASP A 87 12.52 -14.99 -4.75
C ASP A 87 13.59 -14.90 -3.66
N ALA A 88 14.68 -15.65 -3.83
CA ALA A 88 15.73 -15.72 -2.82
C ALA A 88 16.35 -14.35 -2.55
N ALA A 89 16.54 -13.55 -3.60
CA ALA A 89 17.13 -12.23 -3.45
C ALA A 89 16.23 -11.32 -2.61
N TYR A 90 14.93 -11.36 -2.87
CA TYR A 90 13.98 -10.57 -2.09
C TYR A 90 13.96 -11.04 -0.64
N LEU A 91 13.87 -12.34 -0.41
CA LEU A 91 13.79 -12.86 0.94
C LEU A 91 15.03 -12.51 1.76
N GLN A 92 16.19 -12.58 1.14
CA GLN A 92 17.42 -12.24 1.80
C GLN A 92 17.46 -10.75 2.15
N ASP A 93 17.01 -9.91 1.24
CA ASP A 93 16.97 -8.46 1.45
C ASP A 93 16.02 -8.10 2.59
N ILE A 94 14.79 -8.62 2.54
CA ILE A 94 13.77 -8.21 3.50
C ILE A 94 14.09 -8.69 4.92
N GLU A 95 14.89 -9.75 5.04
CA GLU A 95 15.29 -10.26 6.34
C GLU A 95 16.58 -9.62 6.87
N SER A 96 17.20 -8.75 6.10
CA SER A 96 18.41 -8.07 6.53
C SER A 96 18.08 -6.99 7.57
N GLU A 97 19.13 -6.45 8.20
CA GLU A 97 18.94 -5.40 9.19
C GLU A 97 18.38 -4.12 8.59
N HIS A 98 18.72 -3.86 7.34
CA HIS A 98 18.31 -2.64 6.66
C HIS A 98 17.77 -2.98 5.29
N PRO A 99 16.53 -3.49 5.22
CA PRO A 99 15.94 -3.86 3.93
C PRO A 99 15.87 -2.65 3.00
N SER A 100 16.09 -2.90 1.71
CA SER A 100 15.97 -1.84 0.71
C SER A 100 14.52 -1.37 0.62
N LEU A 101 14.33 -0.17 0.10
CA LEU A 101 12.98 0.34 -0.11
C LEU A 101 12.22 -0.52 -1.11
N ALA A 102 12.95 -1.07 -2.10
CA ALA A 102 12.31 -1.96 -3.08
C ALA A 102 11.78 -3.22 -2.39
N ALA A 103 12.55 -3.79 -1.45
CA ALA A 103 12.08 -4.97 -0.72
C ALA A 103 10.91 -4.64 0.18
N GLN A 104 10.95 -3.49 0.84
CA GLN A 104 9.85 -3.06 1.69
C GLN A 104 8.58 -2.83 0.87
N ALA A 105 8.72 -2.28 -0.33
CA ALA A 105 7.59 -2.06 -1.21
C ALA A 105 6.97 -3.38 -1.63
N ARG A 106 7.79 -4.38 -1.96
CA ARG A 106 7.28 -5.70 -2.32
C ARG A 106 6.60 -6.36 -1.14
N GLU A 107 7.15 -6.16 0.06
CA GLU A 107 6.51 -6.72 1.24
C GLU A 107 5.10 -6.15 1.41
N LEU A 108 4.96 -4.84 1.26
CA LEU A 108 3.64 -4.22 1.38
C LEU A 108 2.69 -4.77 0.31
N TRP A 109 3.16 -4.90 -0.93
CA TRP A 109 2.33 -5.47 -1.98
C TRP A 109 1.88 -6.87 -1.62
N LEU A 110 2.81 -7.74 -1.21
CA LEU A 110 2.49 -9.12 -0.90
C LEU A 110 1.53 -9.24 0.27
N GLN A 111 1.63 -8.34 1.24
CA GLN A 111 0.72 -8.35 2.38
C GLN A 111 -0.68 -7.90 2.01
N THR A 112 -0.83 -7.16 0.92
CA THR A 112 -2.11 -6.58 0.53
C THR A 112 -2.62 -7.08 -0.81
N GLU A 113 -1.90 -8.01 -1.46
CA GLU A 113 -2.26 -8.41 -2.82
C GLU A 113 -3.66 -9.00 -2.93
N ASN A 114 -4.13 -9.65 -1.88
CA ASN A 114 -5.49 -10.20 -1.88
C ASN A 114 -6.55 -9.12 -2.05
N LEU A 115 -6.26 -7.92 -1.56
CA LEU A 115 -7.18 -6.79 -1.72
C LEU A 115 -7.20 -6.31 -3.16
N TRP A 116 -6.03 -6.30 -3.81
CA TRP A 116 -5.94 -5.76 -5.17
C TRP A 116 -6.57 -6.69 -6.18
N VAL A 117 -6.63 -7.99 -5.87
CA VAL A 117 -7.38 -8.92 -6.72
C VAL A 117 -8.86 -8.54 -6.75
N LEU A 118 -9.38 -8.02 -5.63
CA LEU A 118 -10.77 -7.57 -5.55
C LEU A 118 -10.98 -6.19 -6.16
N TRP A 119 -9.90 -5.43 -6.34
CA TRP A 119 -9.98 -4.06 -6.87
C TRP A 119 -9.03 -3.87 -8.05
N PRO A 120 -9.17 -4.69 -9.11
CA PRO A 120 -8.21 -4.62 -10.23
C PRO A 120 -8.25 -3.28 -10.95
N GLY A 121 -9.40 -2.59 -10.93
CA GLY A 121 -9.49 -1.28 -11.57
C GLY A 121 -8.57 -0.25 -10.93
N PHE A 122 -8.40 -0.32 -9.61
CA PHE A 122 -7.50 0.59 -8.92
C PHE A 122 -6.07 0.40 -9.39
N ILE A 123 -5.63 -0.86 -9.46
CA ILE A 123 -4.26 -1.16 -9.89
C ILE A 123 -4.06 -0.78 -11.36
N GLU A 124 -5.07 -1.03 -12.21
CA GLU A 124 -4.97 -0.64 -13.61
C GLU A 124 -4.87 0.87 -13.76
N ALA A 125 -5.58 1.61 -12.92
CA ALA A 125 -5.49 3.06 -12.94
C ALA A 125 -4.09 3.54 -12.57
N LEU A 126 -3.44 2.88 -11.60
CA LEU A 126 -2.07 3.21 -11.26
C LEU A 126 -1.13 2.89 -12.42
N LYS A 127 -1.31 1.71 -13.05
CA LYS A 127 -0.44 1.31 -14.15
C LYS A 127 -0.55 2.25 -15.33
N ALA A 128 -1.73 2.81 -15.57
CA ALA A 128 -1.93 3.74 -16.67
C ALA A 128 -1.10 5.01 -16.49
N ARG A 129 -0.72 5.32 -15.26
CA ARG A 129 0.03 6.55 -14.98
C ARG A 129 1.54 6.33 -14.96
N ARG A 130 2.02 5.09 -15.04
CA ARG A 130 3.45 4.85 -14.94
C ARG A 130 4.22 5.35 -16.17
N VAL A 131 3.56 5.49 -17.30
CA VAL A 131 4.19 5.94 -18.52
C VAL A 131 4.23 7.44 -18.66
N GLU A 132 3.67 8.15 -17.68
CA GLU A 132 3.62 9.61 -17.70
C GLU A 132 4.79 10.24 -16.96
N ALA A 133 5.77 9.46 -16.63
CA ALA A 133 6.90 9.90 -15.81
C ALA A 133 7.63 11.13 -16.36
#